data_5a6d3623e842df941c34ef8f1e20b2b9
#
_entry.id   5a6d3623e842df941c34ef8f1e20b2b9
#
_cell.length_a   1.000
_cell.length_b   1.000
_cell.length_c   1.000
_cell.angle_alpha   90.00
_cell.angle_beta   90.00
_cell.angle_gamma   90.00
#
_symmetry.space_group_name_H-M   'P 1'
#
loop_
_entity.id
_entity.type
_entity.pdbx_description
1 polymer ?
#
loop_
_entity_poly.entity_id
_entity_poly.type
_entity_poly.pdbx_seq_one_letter_code
_entity_poly.pdbx_strand_id
1 'polypeptide(L)'
;MRSTRLISIYPGILITGFSILDFQKSKIKLIAYGVIKPKKKDRIEKRLLHLHDEILSIIKKFDPSVMAIEDSFYGKNVKSTVILGQARSVMMLAGAKLNLDIFQFAPRKIKQSLCGNGSASKEQVQFMVSSILKLESLPTPIDITDAMAVGICFVNNYNTI
;
A
#
# COMPACT_ATOMS: atom_id res chain seq x y z
N MET A 1 20.57 10.70 12.00
CA MET A 1 19.70 10.62 10.79
C MET A 1 18.26 10.45 11.25
N ARG A 2 17.36 11.27 10.75
CA ARG A 2 15.94 11.14 11.07
C ARG A 2 15.36 9.91 10.38
N SER A 3 14.46 9.21 11.06
CA SER A 3 13.63 8.15 10.47
C SER A 3 12.66 8.78 9.46
N THR A 4 12.45 8.12 8.33
CA THR A 4 11.45 8.53 7.34
C THR A 4 10.18 7.73 7.55
N ARG A 5 9.04 8.41 7.56
CA ARG A 5 7.72 7.76 7.66
C ARG A 5 7.07 7.64 6.30
N LEU A 6 6.58 6.46 6.00
CA LEU A 6 5.85 6.19 4.78
C LEU A 6 4.46 5.60 5.07
N ILE A 7 3.51 5.93 4.21
CA ILE A 7 2.26 5.19 4.07
C ILE A 7 2.36 4.27 2.86
N SER A 8 2.05 2.99 3.04
CA SER A 8 1.97 2.03 1.94
C SER A 8 0.55 1.54 1.73
N ILE A 9 0.14 1.39 0.48
CA ILE A 9 -1.25 1.16 0.09
C ILE A 9 -1.35 0.01 -0.90
N TYR A 10 -2.25 -0.93 -0.60
CA TYR A 10 -2.77 -1.94 -1.52
C TYR A 10 -4.19 -1.55 -1.93
N PRO A 11 -4.38 -0.92 -3.12
CA PRO A 11 -5.64 -0.30 -3.47
C PRO A 11 -6.71 -1.32 -3.85
N GLY A 12 -7.95 -1.03 -3.45
CA GLY A 12 -9.13 -1.78 -3.82
C GLY A 12 -10.39 -0.95 -3.63
N ILE A 13 -11.40 -1.18 -4.46
CA ILE A 13 -12.68 -0.46 -4.40
C ILE A 13 -13.60 -0.99 -3.30
N LEU A 14 -13.41 -2.22 -2.87
CA LEU A 14 -14.17 -2.86 -1.78
C LEU A 14 -13.41 -2.86 -0.47
N ILE A 15 -12.11 -3.14 -0.56
CA ILE A 15 -11.18 -3.17 0.57
C ILE A 15 -9.86 -2.58 0.08
N THR A 16 -9.37 -1.59 0.77
CA THR A 16 -8.01 -1.05 0.61
C THR A 16 -7.22 -1.35 1.86
N GLY A 17 -6.09 -2.04 1.72
CA GLY A 17 -5.14 -2.22 2.80
C GLY A 17 -4.18 -1.03 2.89
N PHE A 18 -3.77 -0.66 4.11
CA PHE A 18 -2.70 0.30 4.31
C PHE A 18 -1.79 -0.09 5.47
N SER A 19 -0.57 0.38 5.44
CA SER A 19 0.33 0.35 6.60
C SER A 19 1.14 1.64 6.72
N ILE A 20 1.52 1.97 7.94
CA ILE A 20 2.43 3.06 8.28
C ILE A 20 3.72 2.44 8.77
N LEU A 21 4.81 2.76 8.09
CA LEU A 21 6.13 2.25 8.41
C LEU A 21 7.08 3.42 8.68
N ASP A 22 7.90 3.28 9.71
CA ASP A 22 9.09 4.12 9.87
C ASP A 22 10.32 3.33 9.43
N PHE A 23 11.20 3.94 8.67
CA PHE A 23 12.43 3.29 8.26
C PHE A 23 13.64 4.21 8.37
N GLN A 24 14.78 3.58 8.62
CA GLN A 24 16.10 4.21 8.60
C GLN A 24 17.09 3.22 7.99
N LYS A 25 17.61 3.53 6.81
CA LYS A 25 18.37 2.57 5.99
C LYS A 25 17.49 1.33 5.74
N SER A 26 17.97 0.13 6.07
CA SER A 26 17.25 -1.14 5.94
C SER A 26 16.40 -1.54 7.16
N LYS A 27 16.45 -0.76 8.25
CA LYS A 27 15.64 -1.04 9.44
C LYS A 27 14.23 -0.49 9.27
N ILE A 28 13.24 -1.36 9.38
CA ILE A 28 11.82 -1.03 9.24
C ILE A 28 11.11 -1.28 10.55
N LYS A 29 10.25 -0.34 10.94
CA LYS A 29 9.37 -0.47 12.11
C LYS A 29 7.93 -0.27 11.67
N LEU A 30 7.07 -1.23 11.98
CA LEU A 30 5.63 -1.10 11.78
C LEU A 30 5.04 -0.20 12.87
N ILE A 31 4.33 0.86 12.46
CA ILE A 31 3.73 1.86 13.35
C ILE A 31 2.22 1.62 13.48
N ALA A 32 1.54 1.43 12.34
CA ALA A 32 0.10 1.19 12.28
C ALA A 32 -0.27 0.48 10.98
N TYR A 33 -1.44 -0.10 10.96
CA TYR A 33 -2.02 -0.71 9.76
C TYR A 33 -3.53 -0.81 9.88
N GLY A 34 -4.18 -1.05 8.78
CA GLY A 34 -5.62 -1.26 8.76
C GLY A 34 -6.18 -1.41 7.36
N VAL A 35 -7.50 -1.36 7.28
CA VAL A 35 -8.25 -1.38 6.03
C VAL A 35 -9.24 -0.24 5.96
N ILE A 36 -9.53 0.18 4.73
CA ILE A 36 -10.62 1.07 4.40
C ILE A 36 -11.65 0.27 3.62
N LYS A 37 -12.91 0.29 4.08
CA LYS A 37 -14.02 -0.48 3.49
C LYS A 37 -15.18 0.46 3.16
N PRO A 38 -15.26 1.00 1.94
CA PRO A 38 -16.43 1.74 1.50
C PRO A 38 -17.70 0.88 1.58
N LYS A 39 -18.84 1.51 1.80
CA LYS A 39 -20.12 0.78 1.81
C LYS A 39 -20.39 0.17 0.44
N LYS A 40 -20.52 -1.15 0.39
CA LYS A 40 -20.66 -1.92 -0.86
C LYS A 40 -21.86 -1.50 -1.71
N LYS A 41 -22.95 -1.04 -1.06
CA LYS A 41 -24.17 -0.55 -1.71
C LYS A 41 -24.08 0.87 -2.25
N ASP A 42 -23.07 1.64 -1.86
CA ASP A 42 -22.93 3.00 -2.34
C ASP A 42 -22.51 3.03 -3.82
N ARG A 43 -22.96 4.08 -4.51
CA ARG A 43 -22.53 4.36 -5.90
C ARG A 43 -21.04 4.61 -5.94
N ILE A 44 -20.45 4.40 -7.11
CA ILE A 44 -18.98 4.45 -7.30
C ILE A 44 -18.39 5.78 -6.82
N GLU A 45 -18.99 6.90 -7.15
CA GLU A 45 -18.49 8.22 -6.77
C GLU A 45 -18.43 8.43 -5.26
N LYS A 46 -19.39 7.89 -4.51
CA LYS A 46 -19.39 7.93 -3.04
C LYS A 46 -18.33 7.03 -2.42
N ARG A 47 -18.09 5.86 -3.05
CA ARG A 47 -17.04 4.95 -2.61
C ARG A 47 -15.66 5.55 -2.86
N LEU A 48 -15.46 6.21 -4.00
CA LEU A 48 -14.22 6.93 -4.32
C LEU A 48 -13.98 8.09 -3.36
N LEU A 49 -15.02 8.88 -3.05
CA LEU A 49 -14.94 9.95 -2.06
C LEU A 49 -14.54 9.42 -0.69
N HIS A 50 -15.16 8.32 -0.24
CA HIS A 50 -14.83 7.68 1.03
C HIS A 50 -13.35 7.25 1.07
N LEU A 51 -12.85 6.61 0.01
CA LEU A 51 -11.43 6.23 -0.07
C LEU A 51 -10.51 7.44 0.00
N HIS A 52 -10.82 8.51 -0.74
CA HIS A 52 -10.05 9.75 -0.71
C HIS A 52 -9.99 10.35 0.70
N ASP A 53 -11.13 10.51 1.34
CA ASP A 53 -11.24 11.18 2.64
C ASP A 53 -10.60 10.37 3.77
N GLU A 54 -10.73 9.04 3.75
CA GLU A 54 -10.09 8.17 4.72
C GLU A 54 -8.56 8.19 4.57
N ILE A 55 -8.03 8.10 3.35
CA ILE A 55 -6.59 8.22 3.11
C ILE A 55 -6.08 9.60 3.55
N LEU A 56 -6.81 10.66 3.23
CA LEU A 56 -6.45 12.01 3.65
C LEU A 56 -6.39 12.13 5.20
N SER A 57 -7.36 11.53 5.89
CA SER A 57 -7.41 11.48 7.35
C SER A 57 -6.23 10.70 7.95
N ILE A 58 -5.90 9.54 7.36
CA ILE A 58 -4.76 8.72 7.79
C ILE A 58 -3.45 9.47 7.60
N ILE A 59 -3.25 10.13 6.45
CA ILE A 59 -2.05 10.93 6.18
C ILE A 59 -1.92 12.06 7.21
N LYS A 60 -3.00 12.79 7.49
CA LYS A 60 -2.98 13.86 8.51
C LYS A 60 -2.66 13.35 9.90
N LYS A 61 -3.18 12.16 10.27
CA LYS A 61 -2.96 11.55 11.59
C LYS A 61 -1.53 11.09 11.81
N PHE A 62 -0.92 10.49 10.80
CA PHE A 62 0.40 9.86 10.94
C PHE A 62 1.54 10.69 10.37
N ASP A 63 1.25 11.71 9.59
CA ASP A 63 2.20 12.65 8.98
C ASP A 63 3.37 11.97 8.23
N PRO A 64 3.08 11.03 7.29
CA PRO A 64 4.11 10.47 6.43
C PRO A 64 4.61 11.50 5.42
N SER A 65 5.86 11.39 4.99
CA SER A 65 6.42 12.19 3.91
C SER A 65 6.37 11.49 2.55
N VAL A 66 6.16 10.18 2.56
CA VAL A 66 6.19 9.32 1.37
C VAL A 66 4.95 8.44 1.32
N MET A 67 4.45 8.22 0.09
CA MET A 67 3.43 7.23 -0.24
C MET A 67 4.00 6.20 -1.20
N ALA A 68 3.91 4.92 -0.85
CA ALA A 68 4.15 3.81 -1.75
C ALA A 68 2.81 3.12 -2.06
N ILE A 69 2.49 2.95 -3.33
CA ILE A 69 1.21 2.36 -3.76
C ILE A 69 1.43 1.30 -4.83
N GLU A 70 0.71 0.18 -4.73
CA GLU A 70 0.76 -0.83 -5.78
C GLU A 70 0.16 -0.28 -7.08
N ASP A 71 0.88 -0.48 -8.18
CA ASP A 71 0.39 -0.12 -9.51
C ASP A 71 -0.61 -1.17 -10.02
N SER A 72 -1.68 -0.69 -10.64
CA SER A 72 -2.68 -1.56 -11.26
C SER A 72 -2.10 -2.19 -12.52
N PHE A 73 -2.17 -3.51 -12.61
CA PHE A 73 -1.80 -4.22 -13.83
C PHE A 73 -3.03 -4.43 -14.71
N TYR A 74 -2.84 -4.43 -16.02
CA TYR A 74 -3.90 -4.74 -16.98
C TYR A 74 -4.38 -6.18 -16.74
N GLY A 75 -5.53 -6.31 -16.09
CA GLY A 75 -6.21 -7.59 -15.93
C GLY A 75 -6.99 -7.97 -17.20
N LYS A 76 -7.38 -9.24 -17.28
CA LYS A 76 -8.25 -9.74 -18.37
C LYS A 76 -9.63 -9.03 -18.39
N ASN A 77 -10.08 -8.49 -17.26
CA ASN A 77 -11.36 -7.78 -17.12
C ASN A 77 -11.12 -6.27 -17.11
N VAL A 78 -11.39 -5.63 -18.25
CA VAL A 78 -11.21 -4.19 -18.47
C VAL A 78 -12.00 -3.35 -17.45
N LYS A 79 -13.25 -3.73 -17.15
CA LYS A 79 -14.10 -3.01 -16.20
C LYS A 79 -13.48 -2.98 -14.80
N SER A 80 -13.01 -4.11 -14.32
CA SER A 80 -12.35 -4.21 -13.01
C SER A 80 -11.06 -3.41 -12.97
N THR A 81 -10.28 -3.42 -14.05
CA THR A 81 -9.04 -2.64 -14.17
C THR A 81 -9.32 -1.14 -14.12
N VAL A 82 -10.35 -0.66 -14.81
CA VAL A 82 -10.74 0.76 -14.80
C VAL A 82 -11.17 1.20 -13.39
N ILE A 83 -12.02 0.41 -12.73
CA ILE A 83 -12.50 0.71 -11.36
C ILE A 83 -11.33 0.74 -10.37
N LEU A 84 -10.40 -0.20 -10.46
CA LEU A 84 -9.21 -0.23 -9.60
C LEU A 84 -8.32 1.00 -9.86
N GLY A 85 -8.15 1.40 -11.12
CA GLY A 85 -7.44 2.63 -11.48
C GLY A 85 -8.08 3.88 -10.90
N GLN A 86 -9.42 3.97 -10.91
CA GLN A 86 -10.15 5.07 -10.25
C GLN A 86 -9.89 5.10 -8.74
N ALA A 87 -9.99 3.96 -8.06
CA ALA A 87 -9.69 3.86 -6.63
C ALA A 87 -8.26 4.30 -6.32
N ARG A 88 -7.28 3.83 -7.10
CA ARG A 88 -5.87 4.21 -6.97
C ARG A 88 -5.66 5.71 -7.17
N SER A 89 -6.29 6.28 -8.19
CA SER A 89 -6.14 7.70 -8.52
C SER A 89 -6.58 8.64 -7.39
N VAL A 90 -7.70 8.35 -6.72
CA VAL A 90 -8.18 9.20 -5.61
C VAL A 90 -7.28 9.10 -4.38
N MET A 91 -6.62 7.97 -4.16
CA MET A 91 -5.64 7.80 -3.07
C MET A 91 -4.36 8.58 -3.36
N MET A 92 -3.86 8.52 -4.60
CA MET A 92 -2.72 9.33 -5.03
C MET A 92 -3.02 10.83 -4.95
N LEU A 93 -4.24 11.24 -5.33
CA LEU A 93 -4.69 12.63 -5.21
C LEU A 93 -4.68 13.11 -3.76
N ALA A 94 -5.11 12.28 -2.81
CA ALA A 94 -5.05 12.58 -1.39
C ALA A 94 -3.60 12.79 -0.92
N GLY A 95 -2.66 11.94 -1.36
CA GLY A 95 -1.24 12.09 -1.08
C GLY A 95 -0.64 13.36 -1.69
N ALA A 96 -0.93 13.62 -2.95
CA ALA A 96 -0.46 14.82 -3.66
C ALA A 96 -0.97 16.12 -3.02
N LYS A 97 -2.21 16.13 -2.54
CA LYS A 97 -2.81 17.26 -1.83
C LYS A 97 -2.05 17.66 -0.56
N LEU A 98 -1.39 16.69 0.07
CA LEU A 98 -0.57 16.92 1.26
C LEU A 98 0.95 16.86 0.97
N ASN A 99 1.33 17.03 -0.30
CA ASN A 99 2.72 17.11 -0.77
C ASN A 99 3.57 15.88 -0.45
N LEU A 100 3.00 14.67 -0.43
CA LEU A 100 3.77 13.45 -0.31
C LEU A 100 4.51 13.14 -1.62
N ASP A 101 5.73 12.63 -1.51
CA ASP A 101 6.40 11.96 -2.62
C ASP A 101 5.73 10.60 -2.86
N ILE A 102 5.26 10.35 -4.11
CA ILE A 102 4.46 9.16 -4.44
C ILE A 102 5.24 8.23 -5.36
N PHE A 103 5.38 6.97 -4.93
CA PHE A 103 6.05 5.91 -5.67
C PHE A 103 5.11 4.76 -5.96
N GLN A 104 5.15 4.25 -7.18
CA GLN A 104 4.27 3.20 -7.68
C GLN A 104 5.09 1.95 -7.99
N PHE A 105 4.59 0.78 -7.58
CA PHE A 105 5.28 -0.50 -7.77
C PHE A 105 4.37 -1.53 -8.39
N ALA A 106 4.80 -2.11 -9.52
CA ALA A 106 4.10 -3.22 -10.14
C ALA A 106 4.13 -4.47 -9.22
N PRO A 107 3.09 -5.33 -9.23
CA PRO A 107 3.04 -6.54 -8.42
C PRO A 107 4.27 -7.44 -8.56
N ARG A 108 4.77 -7.59 -9.79
CA ARG A 108 5.98 -8.37 -10.05
C ARG A 108 7.23 -7.79 -9.38
N LYS A 109 7.35 -6.45 -9.35
CA LYS A 109 8.46 -5.76 -8.70
C LYS A 109 8.41 -5.96 -7.18
N ILE A 110 7.21 -5.92 -6.59
CA ILE A 110 7.00 -6.17 -5.16
C ILE A 110 7.48 -7.58 -4.80
N LYS A 111 7.03 -8.60 -5.54
CA LYS A 111 7.45 -9.99 -5.34
C LYS A 111 8.97 -10.17 -5.50
N GLN A 112 9.55 -9.59 -6.55
CA GLN A 112 10.99 -9.61 -6.80
C GLN A 112 11.77 -9.00 -5.63
N SER A 113 11.31 -7.87 -5.12
CA SER A 113 11.95 -7.15 -4.03
C SER A 113 11.96 -7.92 -2.71
N LEU A 114 10.87 -8.60 -2.37
CA LEU A 114 10.74 -9.33 -1.11
C LEU A 114 11.31 -10.75 -1.16
N CYS A 115 11.11 -11.44 -2.28
CA CYS A 115 11.38 -12.87 -2.43
C CYS A 115 12.53 -13.18 -3.38
N GLY A 116 13.10 -12.19 -4.08
CA GLY A 116 14.11 -12.42 -5.12
C GLY A 116 13.54 -13.02 -6.41
N ASN A 117 12.23 -13.21 -6.51
CA ASN A 117 11.53 -13.83 -7.62
C ASN A 117 10.18 -13.13 -7.89
N GLY A 118 10.02 -12.54 -9.08
CA GLY A 118 8.78 -11.86 -9.50
C GLY A 118 7.57 -12.78 -9.69
N SER A 119 7.77 -14.11 -9.66
CA SER A 119 6.72 -15.12 -9.72
C SER A 119 6.46 -15.78 -8.36
N ALA A 120 6.95 -15.18 -7.26
CA ALA A 120 6.74 -15.70 -5.92
C ALA A 120 5.26 -15.90 -5.60
N SER A 121 4.94 -16.94 -4.84
CA SER A 121 3.59 -17.23 -4.38
C SER A 121 3.12 -16.20 -3.34
N LYS A 122 1.83 -16.14 -3.14
CA LYS A 122 1.23 -15.28 -2.10
C LYS A 122 1.75 -15.65 -0.70
N GLU A 123 1.88 -16.94 -0.43
CA GLU A 123 2.41 -17.49 0.82
C GLU A 123 3.86 -17.10 1.06
N GLN A 124 4.69 -17.10 0.00
CA GLN A 124 6.10 -16.67 0.09
C GLN A 124 6.19 -15.17 0.44
N VAL A 125 5.36 -14.33 -0.18
CA VAL A 125 5.29 -12.89 0.15
C VAL A 125 4.86 -12.68 1.60
N GLN A 126 3.83 -13.37 2.05
CA GLN A 126 3.35 -13.31 3.44
C GLN A 126 4.41 -13.73 4.45
N PHE A 127 5.14 -14.81 4.16
CA PHE A 127 6.25 -15.27 4.99
C PHE A 127 7.34 -14.20 5.11
N MET A 128 7.72 -13.58 4.00
CA MET A 128 8.75 -12.52 3.99
C MET A 128 8.27 -11.28 4.76
N VAL A 129 7.03 -10.85 4.59
CA VAL A 129 6.45 -9.72 5.35
C VAL A 129 6.50 -10.01 6.85
N SER A 130 6.01 -11.18 7.26
CA SER A 130 6.01 -11.60 8.67
C SER A 130 7.42 -11.61 9.26
N SER A 131 8.38 -12.16 8.52
CA SER A 131 9.78 -12.25 8.95
C SER A 131 10.45 -10.87 9.09
N ILE A 132 10.29 -10.00 8.07
CA ILE A 132 10.92 -8.67 8.03
C ILE A 132 10.35 -7.76 9.12
N LEU A 133 9.03 -7.75 9.28
CA LEU A 133 8.34 -6.91 10.27
C LEU A 133 8.23 -7.57 11.65
N LYS A 134 8.72 -8.81 11.80
CA LYS A 134 8.69 -9.59 13.07
C LYS A 134 7.26 -9.70 13.64
N LEU A 135 6.31 -10.04 12.78
CA LEU A 135 4.92 -10.19 13.18
C LEU A 135 4.72 -11.52 13.93
N GLU A 136 4.00 -11.50 15.03
CA GLU A 136 3.60 -12.71 15.78
C GLU A 136 2.56 -13.52 15.00
N SER A 137 1.67 -12.82 14.28
CA SER A 137 0.66 -13.41 13.38
C SER A 137 0.37 -12.46 12.23
N LEU A 138 -0.08 -13.02 11.10
CA LEU A 138 -0.50 -12.22 9.96
C LEU A 138 -1.81 -11.49 10.27
N PRO A 139 -1.88 -10.17 10.03
CA PRO A 139 -3.12 -9.43 10.20
C PRO A 139 -4.17 -9.86 9.17
N THR A 140 -5.42 -9.73 9.52
CA THR A 140 -6.56 -9.98 8.64
C THR A 140 -7.41 -8.73 8.46
N PRO A 141 -7.94 -8.48 7.26
CA PRO A 141 -7.79 -9.27 6.03
C PRO A 141 -6.38 -9.15 5.42
N ILE A 142 -6.10 -10.03 4.46
CA ILE A 142 -4.78 -10.16 3.82
C ILE A 142 -4.33 -8.89 3.09
N ASP A 143 -5.25 -8.04 2.67
CA ASP A 143 -4.98 -6.73 2.04
C ASP A 143 -4.02 -5.87 2.87
N ILE A 144 -4.02 -6.04 4.20
CA ILE A 144 -3.08 -5.38 5.11
C ILE A 144 -1.65 -5.87 4.86
N THR A 145 -1.45 -7.17 4.75
CA THR A 145 -0.14 -7.77 4.46
C THR A 145 0.34 -7.40 3.06
N ASP A 146 -0.57 -7.34 2.08
CA ASP A 146 -0.26 -6.87 0.73
C ASP A 146 0.21 -5.40 0.75
N ALA A 147 -0.41 -4.53 1.55
CA ALA A 147 0.05 -3.16 1.74
C ALA A 147 1.42 -3.08 2.43
N MET A 148 1.67 -3.91 3.43
CA MET A 148 2.99 -4.01 4.06
C MET A 148 4.08 -4.41 3.06
N ALA A 149 3.79 -5.34 2.17
CA ALA A 149 4.71 -5.76 1.09
C ALA A 149 5.09 -4.60 0.17
N VAL A 150 4.13 -3.74 -0.19
CA VAL A 150 4.39 -2.52 -0.97
C VAL A 150 5.37 -1.61 -0.24
N GLY A 151 5.19 -1.39 1.05
CA GLY A 151 6.07 -0.56 1.86
C GLY A 151 7.49 -1.11 1.98
N ILE A 152 7.63 -2.41 2.20
CA ILE A 152 8.93 -3.09 2.23
C ILE A 152 9.63 -2.97 0.87
N CYS A 153 8.89 -3.14 -0.23
CA CYS A 153 9.43 -2.96 -1.58
C CYS A 153 10.01 -1.55 -1.76
N PHE A 154 9.31 -0.52 -1.30
CA PHE A 154 9.82 0.85 -1.34
C PHE A 154 11.14 0.97 -0.56
N VAL A 155 11.20 0.51 0.68
CA VAL A 155 12.40 0.61 1.52
C VAL A 155 13.60 -0.10 0.90
N ASN A 156 13.39 -1.30 0.34
CA ASN A 156 14.44 -2.08 -0.32
C ASN A 156 15.01 -1.38 -1.57
N ASN A 157 14.23 -0.52 -2.21
CA ASN A 157 14.63 0.21 -3.42
C ASN A 157 14.96 1.69 -3.15
N TYR A 158 14.83 2.17 -1.92
CA TYR A 158 14.93 3.60 -1.58
C TYR A 158 16.25 4.25 -2.03
N ASN A 159 17.37 3.54 -1.94
CA ASN A 159 18.67 4.07 -2.34
C ASN A 159 18.93 4.00 -3.86
N THR A 160 18.00 3.45 -4.63
CA THR A 160 18.09 3.32 -6.10
C THR A 160 17.02 4.14 -6.83
N ILE A 161 16.16 4.80 -6.10
CA ILE A 161 15.13 5.74 -6.56
C ILE A 161 15.62 7.17 -6.37
#